data_9a734238fc01aabad1a00a8fe920d310
#
_entry.id   9a734238fc01aabad1a00a8fe920d310
#
_cell.length_a   1.000
_cell.length_b   1.000
_cell.length_c   1.000
_cell.angle_alpha   90.00
_cell.angle_beta   90.00
_cell.angle_gamma   90.00
#
_symmetry.space_group_name_H-M   'P 1'
#
loop_
_entity.id
_entity.type
_entity.pdbx_description
1 polymer ?
#
loop_
_entity_poly.entity_id
_entity_poly.type
_entity_poly.pdbx_seq_one_letter_code
_entity_poly.pdbx_strand_id
1 'polypeptide(L)'
;QHREMLDSVMEIFDLKADFDLNIMEKRQTLSTITTKTLLGMEKVFEEKKPDLILVHGDTSTTFAGALAAFYHQVKVGHVEAGLRTWDKYSPFPEEMNRTLVGDIADLHFSPTKANAENLRREAVMGDVFITGNTAIDAMRYTVNQDFRFGIPELDSLDFAGKRVIVVTCHRRENYGQPMQDIMHAILEVVNSHPDVEVVYPVHLSPVVRECAFPILGGHERIHLIDPVNVEQMHNLMSRCYMVMTDSGGLQEEAPALGKPVLVMRRETERPEAVAAGTAKLAGVEKD
;
A
#
# COMPACT_ATOMS: atom_id res chain seq x y z
N GLN A 1 3.19 -7.27 13.83
CA GLN A 1 3.38 -8.23 12.74
C GLN A 1 4.42 -7.76 11.72
N HIS A 2 4.49 -6.49 11.38
CA HIS A 2 5.42 -5.86 10.43
C HIS A 2 6.20 -4.74 11.14
N ARG A 3 7.11 -5.13 12.02
CA ARG A 3 7.77 -4.22 12.98
C ARG A 3 8.43 -3.02 12.33
N GLU A 4 9.34 -3.23 11.42
CA GLU A 4 10.14 -2.16 10.80
C GLU A 4 9.26 -1.15 10.03
N MET A 5 8.25 -1.64 9.31
CA MET A 5 7.31 -0.79 8.57
C MET A 5 6.46 0.06 9.51
N LEU A 6 5.97 -0.53 10.62
CA LEU A 6 5.16 0.18 11.58
C LEU A 6 5.99 1.23 12.34
N ASP A 7 7.18 0.87 12.79
CA ASP A 7 8.05 1.78 13.54
C ASP A 7 8.41 3.01 12.72
N SER A 8 8.71 2.86 11.41
CA SER A 8 8.99 4.00 10.53
C SER A 8 7.79 4.94 10.37
N VAL A 9 6.58 4.41 10.25
CA VAL A 9 5.36 5.23 10.17
C VAL A 9 5.10 5.94 11.49
N MET A 10 5.25 5.26 12.62
CA MET A 10 5.07 5.87 13.93
C MET A 10 6.06 6.99 14.18
N GLU A 11 7.31 6.85 13.74
CA GLU A 11 8.33 7.90 13.82
C GLU A 11 7.97 9.12 12.96
N ILE A 12 7.54 8.91 11.70
CA ILE A 12 7.14 9.99 10.79
C ILE A 12 5.99 10.83 11.37
N PHE A 13 5.03 10.19 12.04
CA PHE A 13 3.86 10.86 12.62
C PHE A 13 3.99 11.20 14.10
N ASP A 14 5.18 11.04 14.69
CA ASP A 14 5.46 11.24 16.14
C ASP A 14 4.44 10.50 17.03
N LEU A 15 4.11 9.28 16.66
CA LEU A 15 3.17 8.44 17.41
C LEU A 15 3.90 7.53 18.38
N LYS A 16 3.31 7.35 19.56
CA LYS A 16 3.81 6.40 20.57
C LYS A 16 2.72 5.40 20.91
N ALA A 17 3.06 4.10 20.89
CA ALA A 17 2.14 3.07 21.32
C ALA A 17 2.03 3.05 22.86
N ASP A 18 0.80 3.04 23.37
CA ASP A 18 0.56 2.75 24.79
C ASP A 18 0.82 1.28 25.12
N PHE A 19 0.56 0.39 24.14
CA PHE A 19 0.81 -1.05 24.25
C PHE A 19 1.49 -1.54 23.00
N ASP A 20 2.57 -2.29 23.20
CA ASP A 20 3.29 -2.98 22.15
C ASP A 20 3.33 -4.48 22.47
N LEU A 21 2.60 -5.27 21.69
CA LEU A 21 2.55 -6.71 21.88
C LEU A 21 3.82 -7.43 21.41
N ASN A 22 4.63 -6.77 20.58
CA ASN A 22 5.90 -7.26 20.05
C ASN A 22 5.85 -8.73 19.59
N ILE A 23 4.85 -9.05 18.76
CA ILE A 23 4.55 -10.44 18.37
C ILE A 23 5.37 -10.96 17.19
N MET A 24 6.16 -10.09 16.54
CA MET A 24 6.91 -10.45 15.33
C MET A 24 8.03 -11.46 15.63
N GLU A 25 8.04 -12.55 14.89
CA GLU A 25 9.07 -13.60 14.97
C GLU A 25 9.53 -14.04 13.58
N LYS A 26 10.73 -14.60 13.50
CA LYS A 26 11.22 -15.21 12.26
C LYS A 26 10.37 -16.44 11.92
N ARG A 27 9.89 -16.51 10.66
CA ARG A 27 9.07 -17.63 10.14
C ARG A 27 7.76 -17.86 10.90
N GLN A 28 7.15 -16.79 11.38
CA GLN A 28 5.84 -16.87 12.02
C GLN A 28 4.75 -17.37 11.07
N THR A 29 3.84 -18.18 11.58
CA THR A 29 2.66 -18.66 10.86
C THR A 29 1.47 -17.75 11.11
N LEU A 30 0.43 -17.81 10.26
CA LEU A 30 -0.83 -17.09 10.49
C LEU A 30 -1.45 -17.47 11.84
N SER A 31 -1.41 -18.77 12.21
CA SER A 31 -1.90 -19.25 13.50
C SER A 31 -1.15 -18.64 14.68
N THR A 32 0.18 -18.52 14.58
CA THR A 32 1.01 -17.90 15.63
C THR A 32 0.67 -16.42 15.79
N ILE A 33 0.52 -15.69 14.70
CA ILE A 33 0.13 -14.26 14.71
C ILE A 33 -1.23 -14.11 15.39
N THR A 34 -2.23 -14.85 14.93
CA THR A 34 -3.60 -14.80 15.45
C THR A 34 -3.65 -15.10 16.95
N THR A 35 -3.02 -16.20 17.38
CA THR A 35 -3.01 -16.62 18.80
C THR A 35 -2.33 -15.57 19.68
N LYS A 36 -1.15 -15.08 19.30
CA LYS A 36 -0.41 -14.08 20.09
C LYS A 36 -1.15 -12.77 20.18
N THR A 37 -1.81 -12.34 19.08
CA THR A 37 -2.61 -11.12 19.09
C THR A 37 -3.82 -11.28 20.01
N LEU A 38 -4.55 -12.40 19.94
CA LEU A 38 -5.69 -12.67 20.82
C LEU A 38 -5.29 -12.59 22.29
N LEU A 39 -4.28 -13.36 22.70
CA LEU A 39 -3.83 -13.41 24.10
C LEU A 39 -3.22 -12.07 24.57
N GLY A 40 -2.56 -11.33 23.68
CA GLY A 40 -2.02 -10.02 24.00
C GLY A 40 -3.12 -8.98 24.20
N MET A 41 -4.17 -9.01 23.37
CA MET A 41 -5.30 -8.09 23.45
C MET A 41 -6.18 -8.32 24.68
N GLU A 42 -6.29 -9.55 25.21
CA GLU A 42 -6.98 -9.81 26.48
C GLU A 42 -6.50 -8.87 27.58
N LYS A 43 -5.17 -8.79 27.78
CA LYS A 43 -4.56 -7.91 28.80
C LYS A 43 -4.88 -6.45 28.57
N VAL A 44 -4.86 -6.00 27.31
CA VAL A 44 -5.19 -4.61 26.95
C VAL A 44 -6.65 -4.31 27.30
N PHE A 45 -7.58 -5.19 26.98
CA PHE A 45 -9.00 -5.00 27.31
C PHE A 45 -9.30 -5.05 28.81
N GLU A 46 -8.66 -5.94 29.53
CA GLU A 46 -8.79 -6.00 31.01
C GLU A 46 -8.31 -4.71 31.68
N GLU A 47 -7.21 -4.12 31.17
CA GLU A 47 -6.61 -2.90 31.75
C GLU A 47 -7.37 -1.64 31.32
N LYS A 48 -7.65 -1.48 30.00
CA LYS A 48 -8.17 -0.21 29.45
C LYS A 48 -9.70 -0.17 29.34
N LYS A 49 -10.37 -1.29 29.22
CA LYS A 49 -11.83 -1.43 29.10
C LYS A 49 -12.42 -0.41 28.09
N PRO A 50 -11.94 -0.38 26.84
CA PRO A 50 -12.44 0.58 25.86
C PRO A 50 -13.90 0.30 25.48
N ASP A 51 -14.66 1.32 25.15
CA ASP A 51 -16.03 1.18 24.64
C ASP A 51 -16.04 0.77 23.15
N LEU A 52 -14.99 1.11 22.42
CA LEU A 52 -14.81 0.87 20.98
C LEU A 52 -13.34 0.72 20.65
N ILE A 53 -13.02 -0.19 19.74
CA ILE A 53 -11.72 -0.23 19.08
C ILE A 53 -11.85 0.06 17.60
N LEU A 54 -10.79 0.58 17.00
CA LEU A 54 -10.64 0.66 15.55
C LEU A 54 -9.63 -0.39 15.08
N VAL A 55 -9.99 -1.15 14.07
CA VAL A 55 -9.09 -2.05 13.35
C VAL A 55 -9.00 -1.58 11.91
N HIS A 56 -7.82 -1.71 11.28
CA HIS A 56 -7.59 -1.17 9.95
C HIS A 56 -7.18 -2.25 8.96
N GLY A 57 -7.81 -2.25 7.79
CA GLY A 57 -7.45 -3.12 6.66
C GLY A 57 -7.79 -4.59 6.89
N ASP A 58 -6.85 -5.46 6.53
CA ASP A 58 -7.15 -6.88 6.27
C ASP A 58 -6.07 -7.85 6.77
N THR A 59 -5.13 -7.39 7.56
CA THR A 59 -4.08 -8.28 8.10
C THR A 59 -4.65 -9.27 9.11
N SER A 60 -3.91 -10.36 9.36
CA SER A 60 -4.27 -11.32 10.41
C SER A 60 -4.33 -10.67 11.79
N THR A 61 -3.57 -9.59 12.02
CA THR A 61 -3.63 -8.80 13.26
C THR A 61 -4.95 -8.01 13.35
N THR A 62 -5.43 -7.46 12.24
CA THR A 62 -6.73 -6.78 12.14
C THR A 62 -7.86 -7.71 12.53
N PHE A 63 -7.88 -8.91 11.93
CA PHE A 63 -8.88 -9.94 12.24
C PHE A 63 -8.79 -10.39 13.71
N ALA A 64 -7.60 -10.74 14.19
CA ALA A 64 -7.42 -11.19 15.57
C ALA A 64 -7.78 -10.12 16.60
N GLY A 65 -7.48 -8.84 16.32
CA GLY A 65 -7.89 -7.71 17.15
C GLY A 65 -9.42 -7.55 17.22
N ALA A 66 -10.10 -7.63 16.08
CA ALA A 66 -11.56 -7.60 16.02
C ALA A 66 -12.20 -8.77 16.79
N LEU A 67 -11.67 -9.98 16.61
CA LEU A 67 -12.15 -11.17 17.32
C LEU A 67 -11.93 -11.08 18.83
N ALA A 68 -10.79 -10.57 19.27
CA ALA A 68 -10.51 -10.32 20.69
C ALA A 68 -11.52 -9.33 21.30
N ALA A 69 -11.82 -8.23 20.58
CA ALA A 69 -12.81 -7.26 21.01
C ALA A 69 -14.22 -7.89 21.15
N PHE A 70 -14.60 -8.69 20.16
CA PHE A 70 -15.88 -9.41 20.22
C PHE A 70 -15.99 -10.31 21.47
N TYR A 71 -14.92 -11.04 21.83
CA TYR A 71 -14.90 -11.88 23.03
C TYR A 71 -15.05 -11.07 24.33
N HIS A 72 -14.59 -9.83 24.32
CA HIS A 72 -14.72 -8.90 25.46
C HIS A 72 -15.95 -8.00 25.38
N GLN A 73 -16.85 -8.22 24.39
CA GLN A 73 -18.05 -7.40 24.16
C GLN A 73 -17.75 -5.91 23.92
N VAL A 74 -16.58 -5.62 23.35
CA VAL A 74 -16.14 -4.30 22.95
C VAL A 74 -16.53 -4.07 21.48
N LYS A 75 -17.13 -2.92 21.18
CA LYS A 75 -17.51 -2.56 19.80
C LYS A 75 -16.30 -2.44 18.88
N VAL A 76 -16.50 -2.75 17.61
CA VAL A 76 -15.45 -2.72 16.59
C VAL A 76 -15.82 -1.79 15.46
N GLY A 77 -14.95 -0.83 15.15
CA GLY A 77 -14.97 -0.05 13.92
C GLY A 77 -13.90 -0.55 12.94
N HIS A 78 -14.32 -0.89 11.73
CA HIS A 78 -13.42 -1.36 10.67
C HIS A 78 -13.12 -0.23 9.69
N VAL A 79 -11.87 0.23 9.68
CA VAL A 79 -11.35 1.23 8.73
C VAL A 79 -10.85 0.52 7.48
N GLU A 80 -11.08 1.12 6.31
CA GLU A 80 -10.83 0.52 4.98
C GLU A 80 -11.74 -0.71 4.72
N ALA A 81 -13.00 -0.61 5.14
CA ALA A 81 -13.98 -1.68 5.05
C ALA A 81 -14.56 -1.83 3.64
N GLY A 82 -14.87 -3.07 3.25
CA GLY A 82 -15.67 -3.36 2.06
C GLY A 82 -14.89 -3.59 0.76
N LEU A 83 -13.55 -3.63 0.79
CA LEU A 83 -12.78 -4.12 -0.35
C LEU A 83 -13.06 -5.61 -0.54
N ARG A 84 -13.33 -6.05 -1.79
CA ARG A 84 -13.63 -7.44 -2.13
C ARG A 84 -13.06 -7.84 -3.48
N THR A 85 -12.51 -9.04 -3.54
CA THR A 85 -12.20 -9.75 -4.78
C THR A 85 -13.22 -10.85 -5.07
N TRP A 86 -13.97 -11.27 -4.06
CA TRP A 86 -14.92 -12.39 -4.08
C TRP A 86 -14.27 -13.77 -4.26
N ASP A 87 -12.94 -13.83 -4.17
CA ASP A 87 -12.18 -15.08 -4.10
C ASP A 87 -11.45 -15.17 -2.76
N LYS A 88 -11.95 -15.99 -1.85
CA LYS A 88 -11.42 -16.15 -0.49
C LYS A 88 -9.95 -16.56 -0.41
N TYR A 89 -9.36 -16.95 -1.52
CA TYR A 89 -7.94 -17.33 -1.63
C TYR A 89 -7.09 -16.30 -2.40
N SER A 90 -7.69 -15.20 -2.86
CA SER A 90 -6.97 -14.18 -3.63
C SER A 90 -7.46 -12.75 -3.30
N PRO A 91 -6.64 -11.93 -2.61
CA PRO A 91 -5.38 -12.26 -1.93
C PRO A 91 -5.60 -13.14 -0.70
N PHE A 92 -4.61 -13.93 -0.36
CA PHE A 92 -4.66 -14.83 0.79
C PHE A 92 -3.64 -14.43 1.86
N PRO A 93 -4.06 -14.26 3.15
CA PRO A 93 -5.38 -14.52 3.76
C PRO A 93 -6.33 -13.30 3.78
N GLU A 94 -5.97 -12.21 3.12
CA GLU A 94 -6.56 -10.88 3.27
C GLU A 94 -8.05 -10.85 2.95
N GLU A 95 -8.50 -11.51 1.87
CA GLU A 95 -9.91 -11.49 1.48
C GLU A 95 -10.81 -12.12 2.54
N MET A 96 -10.38 -13.24 3.12
CA MET A 96 -11.13 -13.89 4.20
C MET A 96 -11.09 -13.06 5.49
N ASN A 97 -9.95 -12.44 5.81
CA ASN A 97 -9.87 -11.56 6.96
C ASN A 97 -10.85 -10.39 6.85
N ARG A 98 -10.98 -9.76 5.67
CA ARG A 98 -11.94 -8.67 5.42
C ARG A 98 -13.38 -9.13 5.66
N THR A 99 -13.74 -10.30 5.15
CA THR A 99 -15.08 -10.87 5.31
C THR A 99 -15.39 -11.11 6.79
N LEU A 100 -14.50 -11.79 7.50
CA LEU A 100 -14.69 -12.09 8.92
C LEU A 100 -14.74 -10.84 9.81
N VAL A 101 -13.91 -9.83 9.51
CA VAL A 101 -13.99 -8.53 10.22
C VAL A 101 -15.30 -7.81 9.90
N GLY A 102 -15.78 -7.92 8.65
CA GLY A 102 -17.07 -7.38 8.24
C GLY A 102 -18.24 -7.94 9.05
N ASP A 103 -18.21 -9.24 9.36
CA ASP A 103 -19.25 -9.89 10.18
C ASP A 103 -19.16 -9.50 11.67
N ILE A 104 -17.97 -9.13 12.15
CA ILE A 104 -17.75 -8.77 13.56
C ILE A 104 -18.01 -7.29 13.83
N ALA A 105 -17.72 -6.40 12.89
CA ALA A 105 -17.68 -4.96 13.11
C ALA A 105 -19.08 -4.35 13.27
N ASP A 106 -19.19 -3.38 14.19
CA ASP A 106 -20.40 -2.57 14.43
C ASP A 106 -20.43 -1.32 13.53
N LEU A 107 -19.25 -0.80 13.16
CA LEU A 107 -19.10 0.38 12.32
C LEU A 107 -18.14 0.07 11.16
N HIS A 108 -18.53 0.44 9.94
CA HIS A 108 -17.75 0.20 8.74
C HIS A 108 -17.41 1.52 8.07
N PHE A 109 -16.13 1.84 7.96
CA PHE A 109 -15.61 3.04 7.31
C PHE A 109 -15.05 2.66 5.94
N SER A 110 -15.88 2.80 4.90
CA SER A 110 -15.58 2.38 3.53
C SER A 110 -14.87 3.48 2.74
N PRO A 111 -13.82 3.18 1.99
CA PRO A 111 -13.14 4.16 1.14
C PRO A 111 -14.04 4.73 0.03
N THR A 112 -14.85 3.89 -0.61
CA THR A 112 -15.65 4.27 -1.79
C THR A 112 -17.10 3.80 -1.69
N LYS A 113 -17.94 4.31 -2.60
CA LYS A 113 -19.32 3.82 -2.75
C LYS A 113 -19.38 2.35 -3.14
N ALA A 114 -18.46 1.90 -3.98
CA ALA A 114 -18.39 0.49 -4.38
C ALA A 114 -18.08 -0.41 -3.18
N ASN A 115 -17.15 0.00 -2.32
CA ASN A 115 -16.85 -0.73 -1.09
C ASN A 115 -18.05 -0.78 -0.13
N ALA A 116 -18.76 0.32 0.04
CA ALA A 116 -19.98 0.35 0.84
C ALA A 116 -21.07 -0.57 0.25
N GLU A 117 -21.19 -0.65 -1.07
CA GLU A 117 -22.15 -1.55 -1.74
C GLU A 117 -21.77 -3.02 -1.55
N ASN A 118 -20.48 -3.36 -1.56
CA ASN A 118 -20.02 -4.72 -1.24
C ASN A 118 -20.49 -5.16 0.16
N LEU A 119 -20.39 -4.29 1.17
CA LEU A 119 -20.87 -4.57 2.52
C LEU A 119 -22.39 -4.74 2.57
N ARG A 120 -23.14 -3.92 1.85
CA ARG A 120 -24.60 -4.08 1.74
C ARG A 120 -24.99 -5.40 1.07
N ARG A 121 -24.25 -5.80 0.04
CA ARG A 121 -24.44 -7.09 -0.65
C ARG A 121 -24.22 -8.28 0.28
N GLU A 122 -23.25 -8.17 1.19
CA GLU A 122 -22.98 -9.19 2.23
C GLU A 122 -23.99 -9.11 3.39
N ALA A 123 -24.83 -8.09 3.41
CA ALA A 123 -25.78 -7.84 4.49
C ALA A 123 -25.13 -7.77 5.88
N VAL A 124 -23.94 -7.13 5.96
CA VAL A 124 -23.22 -6.96 7.23
C VAL A 124 -24.11 -6.25 8.26
N MET A 125 -23.92 -6.59 9.52
CA MET A 125 -24.54 -5.89 10.64
C MET A 125 -23.80 -4.60 10.94
N GLY A 126 -24.50 -3.55 11.39
CA GLY A 126 -23.87 -2.27 11.77
C GLY A 126 -23.98 -1.18 10.73
N ASP A 127 -23.44 -0.03 11.06
CA ASP A 127 -23.54 1.19 10.26
C ASP A 127 -22.39 1.31 9.25
N VAL A 128 -22.71 1.65 7.99
CA VAL A 128 -21.73 1.80 6.91
C VAL A 128 -21.60 3.27 6.53
N PHE A 129 -20.37 3.80 6.68
CA PHE A 129 -20.00 5.18 6.33
C PHE A 129 -19.01 5.19 5.17
N ILE A 130 -19.16 6.15 4.24
CA ILE A 130 -18.18 6.39 3.18
C ILE A 130 -17.26 7.51 3.64
N THR A 131 -16.01 7.18 3.96
CA THR A 131 -15.06 8.10 4.61
C THR A 131 -13.85 8.47 3.75
N GLY A 132 -13.68 7.82 2.59
CA GLY A 132 -12.44 7.93 1.81
C GLY A 132 -11.33 7.03 2.34
N ASN A 133 -10.14 7.19 1.79
CA ASN A 133 -8.95 6.42 2.16
C ASN A 133 -8.04 7.26 3.07
N THR A 134 -7.79 6.76 4.28
CA THR A 134 -6.94 7.44 5.29
C THR A 134 -5.50 7.63 4.84
N ALA A 135 -4.97 6.78 3.95
CA ALA A 135 -3.64 6.95 3.38
C ALA A 135 -3.53 8.25 2.55
N ILE A 136 -4.63 8.60 1.83
CA ILE A 136 -4.70 9.86 1.09
C ILE A 136 -4.71 11.06 2.03
N ASP A 137 -5.44 10.98 3.14
CA ASP A 137 -5.45 12.05 4.14
C ASP A 137 -4.07 12.24 4.80
N ALA A 138 -3.33 11.16 5.02
CA ALA A 138 -1.99 11.19 5.57
C ALA A 138 -1.01 12.01 4.71
N MET A 139 -1.20 12.03 3.37
CA MET A 139 -0.33 12.81 2.48
C MET A 139 -0.36 14.31 2.75
N ARG A 140 -1.42 14.84 3.39
CA ARG A 140 -1.48 16.24 3.82
C ARG A 140 -0.42 16.61 4.87
N TYR A 141 0.08 15.60 5.58
CA TYR A 141 1.09 15.78 6.63
C TYR A 141 2.50 15.46 6.15
N THR A 142 2.63 14.63 5.11
CA THR A 142 3.93 14.14 4.62
C THR A 142 4.43 14.90 3.40
N VAL A 143 3.53 15.47 2.56
CA VAL A 143 3.95 16.23 1.37
C VAL A 143 4.32 17.65 1.75
N ASN A 144 5.58 18.03 1.41
CA ASN A 144 6.11 19.35 1.66
C ASN A 144 6.89 19.84 0.43
N GLN A 145 6.63 21.08 -0.01
CA GLN A 145 7.30 21.68 -1.18
C GLN A 145 8.81 21.83 -0.99
N ASP A 146 9.23 22.11 0.24
CA ASP A 146 10.64 22.32 0.60
C ASP A 146 11.34 21.04 1.09
N PHE A 147 10.68 19.88 0.90
CA PHE A 147 11.22 18.59 1.36
C PHE A 147 12.58 18.29 0.75
N ARG A 148 13.50 17.84 1.59
CA ARG A 148 14.82 17.33 1.19
C ARG A 148 14.83 15.81 1.38
N PHE A 149 15.18 15.09 0.34
CA PHE A 149 15.21 13.62 0.37
C PHE A 149 16.34 13.08 1.23
N GLY A 150 17.44 13.84 1.35
CA GLY A 150 18.67 13.34 1.96
C GLY A 150 19.35 12.25 1.12
N ILE A 151 18.95 12.11 -0.13
CA ILE A 151 19.47 11.18 -1.13
C ILE A 151 20.00 12.06 -2.26
N PRO A 152 21.33 12.13 -2.47
CA PRO A 152 21.94 13.07 -3.42
C PRO A 152 21.36 12.97 -4.84
N GLU A 153 21.07 11.76 -5.29
CA GLU A 153 20.47 11.49 -6.59
C GLU A 153 19.09 12.15 -6.75
N LEU A 154 18.27 12.15 -5.70
CA LEU A 154 16.95 12.76 -5.72
C LEU A 154 16.99 14.27 -5.47
N ASP A 155 17.90 14.74 -4.60
CA ASP A 155 18.01 16.16 -4.28
C ASP A 155 18.60 16.97 -5.44
N SER A 156 19.28 16.30 -6.40
CA SER A 156 19.85 16.92 -7.61
C SER A 156 18.97 16.83 -8.85
N LEU A 157 17.82 16.10 -8.79
CA LEU A 157 16.93 15.96 -9.94
C LEU A 157 16.22 17.28 -10.31
N ASP A 158 16.18 17.54 -11.61
CA ASP A 158 15.41 18.67 -12.18
C ASP A 158 13.96 18.27 -12.46
N PHE A 159 13.14 18.26 -11.43
CA PHE A 159 11.70 17.95 -11.55
C PHE A 159 10.91 19.00 -12.39
N ALA A 160 11.45 20.18 -12.62
CA ALA A 160 10.79 21.23 -13.38
C ALA A 160 11.11 21.16 -14.89
N GLY A 161 12.36 20.84 -15.23
CA GLY A 161 12.81 20.79 -16.62
C GLY A 161 12.74 19.40 -17.27
N LYS A 162 12.50 18.35 -16.48
CA LYS A 162 12.47 16.96 -16.93
C LYS A 162 11.13 16.28 -16.59
N ARG A 163 10.72 15.33 -17.43
CA ARG A 163 9.64 14.41 -17.10
C ARG A 163 10.16 13.26 -16.25
N VAL A 164 10.13 13.43 -14.94
CA VAL A 164 10.55 12.38 -14.01
C VAL A 164 9.44 11.35 -13.84
N ILE A 165 9.71 10.09 -14.16
CA ILE A 165 8.80 8.96 -13.98
C ILE A 165 9.23 8.19 -12.72
N VAL A 166 8.32 8.01 -11.78
CA VAL A 166 8.54 7.14 -10.61
C VAL A 166 8.09 5.72 -10.95
N VAL A 167 8.96 4.76 -10.75
CA VAL A 167 8.68 3.34 -11.01
C VAL A 167 8.69 2.55 -9.72
N THR A 168 7.68 1.69 -9.52
CA THR A 168 7.73 0.61 -8.53
C THR A 168 7.23 -0.69 -9.15
N CYS A 169 8.03 -1.75 -9.07
CA CYS A 169 7.68 -3.06 -9.60
C CYS A 169 8.28 -4.15 -8.70
N HIS A 170 7.41 -4.92 -8.02
CA HIS A 170 7.82 -5.92 -7.03
C HIS A 170 6.82 -7.05 -6.80
N ARG A 171 5.66 -7.03 -7.46
CA ARG A 171 4.64 -8.06 -7.32
C ARG A 171 5.13 -9.41 -7.84
N ARG A 172 4.83 -10.48 -7.11
CA ARG A 172 5.25 -11.84 -7.45
C ARG A 172 4.68 -12.32 -8.77
N GLU A 173 3.48 -11.85 -9.14
CA GLU A 173 2.82 -12.13 -10.41
C GLU A 173 3.61 -11.63 -11.62
N ASN A 174 4.47 -10.63 -11.43
CA ASN A 174 5.33 -10.06 -12.48
C ASN A 174 6.71 -10.73 -12.56
N TYR A 175 7.05 -11.66 -11.66
CA TYR A 175 8.38 -12.27 -11.66
C TYR A 175 8.65 -13.06 -12.96
N GLY A 176 9.91 -13.08 -13.38
CA GLY A 176 10.37 -13.74 -14.61
C GLY A 176 10.24 -12.86 -15.85
N GLN A 177 9.72 -13.40 -16.93
CA GLN A 177 9.63 -12.72 -18.23
C GLN A 177 8.82 -11.41 -18.17
N PRO A 178 7.65 -11.35 -17.51
CA PRO A 178 6.89 -10.09 -17.40
C PRO A 178 7.71 -8.94 -16.81
N MET A 179 8.49 -9.19 -15.76
CA MET A 179 9.33 -8.16 -15.16
C MET A 179 10.46 -7.72 -16.09
N GLN A 180 11.07 -8.62 -16.84
CA GLN A 180 12.06 -8.28 -17.85
C GLN A 180 11.47 -7.41 -18.95
N ASP A 181 10.28 -7.75 -19.44
CA ASP A 181 9.56 -6.99 -20.47
C ASP A 181 9.25 -5.56 -19.98
N ILE A 182 8.79 -5.41 -18.74
CA ILE A 182 8.60 -4.10 -18.09
C ILE A 182 9.90 -3.30 -18.05
N MET A 183 11.04 -3.91 -17.61
CA MET A 183 12.33 -3.21 -17.54
C MET A 183 12.82 -2.78 -18.93
N HIS A 184 12.65 -3.64 -19.93
CA HIS A 184 13.02 -3.29 -21.31
C HIS A 184 12.13 -2.19 -21.88
N ALA A 185 10.83 -2.18 -21.59
CA ALA A 185 9.93 -1.10 -22.00
C ALA A 185 10.33 0.25 -21.36
N ILE A 186 10.67 0.26 -20.06
CA ILE A 186 11.19 1.46 -19.37
C ILE A 186 12.47 1.97 -20.06
N LEU A 187 13.41 1.09 -20.33
CA LEU A 187 14.68 1.44 -21.02
C LEU A 187 14.41 2.05 -22.40
N GLU A 188 13.50 1.47 -23.17
CA GLU A 188 13.12 1.97 -24.49
C GLU A 188 12.48 3.36 -24.44
N VAL A 189 11.58 3.61 -23.47
CA VAL A 189 10.97 4.92 -23.25
C VAL A 189 12.02 5.98 -22.94
N VAL A 190 12.96 5.68 -22.03
CA VAL A 190 14.04 6.61 -21.67
C VAL A 190 14.97 6.90 -22.86
N ASN A 191 15.29 5.88 -23.65
CA ASN A 191 16.13 6.05 -24.84
C ASN A 191 15.43 6.88 -25.94
N SER A 192 14.12 6.71 -26.09
CA SER A 192 13.35 7.42 -27.12
C SER A 192 13.01 8.87 -26.75
N HIS A 193 13.08 9.24 -25.47
CA HIS A 193 12.67 10.54 -24.96
C HIS A 193 13.80 11.18 -24.12
N PRO A 194 14.59 12.11 -24.67
CA PRO A 194 15.76 12.65 -23.97
C PRO A 194 15.45 13.55 -22.76
N ASP A 195 14.20 13.97 -22.62
CA ASP A 195 13.69 14.74 -21.49
C ASP A 195 13.08 13.87 -20.37
N VAL A 196 13.04 12.53 -20.56
CA VAL A 196 12.53 11.60 -19.56
C VAL A 196 13.69 11.12 -18.68
N GLU A 197 13.46 11.19 -17.36
CA GLU A 197 14.27 10.55 -16.34
C GLU A 197 13.42 9.58 -15.52
N VAL A 198 14.02 8.51 -15.03
CA VAL A 198 13.34 7.49 -14.22
C VAL A 198 13.97 7.41 -12.84
N VAL A 199 13.13 7.41 -11.82
CA VAL A 199 13.52 7.07 -10.45
C VAL A 199 12.83 5.75 -10.07
N TYR A 200 13.64 4.75 -9.74
CA TYR A 200 13.14 3.46 -9.33
C TYR A 200 13.73 3.06 -7.96
N PRO A 201 12.97 3.27 -6.87
CA PRO A 201 13.27 2.68 -5.58
C PRO A 201 13.14 1.16 -5.66
N VAL A 202 14.27 0.45 -5.81
CA VAL A 202 14.28 -0.98 -6.12
C VAL A 202 14.07 -1.79 -4.86
N HIS A 203 12.99 -2.59 -4.86
CA HIS A 203 12.66 -3.48 -3.75
C HIS A 203 13.84 -4.41 -3.39
N LEU A 204 14.02 -4.69 -2.08
CA LEU A 204 15.17 -5.47 -1.58
C LEU A 204 15.15 -6.96 -1.98
N SER A 205 14.07 -7.46 -2.57
CA SER A 205 14.00 -8.84 -3.06
C SER A 205 15.12 -9.12 -4.07
N PRO A 206 15.92 -10.18 -3.88
CA PRO A 206 16.95 -10.56 -4.85
C PRO A 206 16.39 -10.73 -6.27
N VAL A 207 15.21 -11.34 -6.42
CA VAL A 207 14.57 -11.55 -7.73
C VAL A 207 14.34 -10.24 -8.48
N VAL A 208 13.91 -9.18 -7.77
CA VAL A 208 13.71 -7.86 -8.37
C VAL A 208 15.04 -7.22 -8.74
N ARG A 209 16.01 -7.27 -7.82
CA ARG A 209 17.34 -6.68 -8.05
C ARG A 209 18.11 -7.37 -9.18
N GLU A 210 18.08 -8.69 -9.23
CA GLU A 210 18.73 -9.49 -10.29
C GLU A 210 18.10 -9.23 -11.67
N CYS A 211 16.85 -8.78 -11.73
CA CYS A 211 16.21 -8.37 -12.97
C CYS A 211 16.50 -6.90 -13.32
N ALA A 212 16.29 -5.97 -12.37
CA ALA A 212 16.35 -4.53 -12.64
C ALA A 212 17.78 -4.02 -12.92
N PHE A 213 18.76 -4.39 -12.10
CA PHE A 213 20.12 -3.84 -12.21
C PHE A 213 20.85 -4.21 -13.52
N PRO A 214 20.78 -5.45 -14.05
CA PRO A 214 21.41 -5.78 -15.32
C PRO A 214 20.80 -5.05 -16.53
N ILE A 215 19.50 -4.75 -16.51
CA ILE A 215 18.77 -4.16 -17.65
C ILE A 215 18.85 -2.62 -17.60
N LEU A 216 18.63 -2.03 -16.41
CA LEU A 216 18.48 -0.60 -16.24
C LEU A 216 19.73 0.08 -15.66
N GLY A 217 20.62 -0.67 -15.03
CA GLY A 217 21.80 -0.13 -14.36
C GLY A 217 22.81 0.50 -15.32
N GLY A 218 23.49 1.54 -14.83
CA GLY A 218 24.51 2.26 -15.61
C GLY A 218 23.98 3.26 -16.64
N HIS A 219 22.66 3.41 -16.75
CA HIS A 219 22.05 4.43 -17.60
C HIS A 219 21.97 5.78 -16.87
N GLU A 220 22.54 6.85 -17.43
CA GLU A 220 22.67 8.17 -16.79
C GLU A 220 21.34 8.82 -16.35
N ARG A 221 20.23 8.46 -17.00
CA ARG A 221 18.88 9.01 -16.76
C ARG A 221 17.95 8.00 -16.05
N ILE A 222 18.49 6.90 -15.52
CA ILE A 222 17.75 5.92 -14.73
C ILE A 222 18.41 5.78 -13.37
N HIS A 223 17.74 6.26 -12.35
CA HIS A 223 18.22 6.29 -10.97
C HIS A 223 17.65 5.10 -10.20
N LEU A 224 18.45 4.02 -10.11
CA LEU A 224 18.13 2.86 -9.26
C LEU A 224 18.63 3.16 -7.85
N ILE A 225 17.70 3.37 -6.94
CA ILE A 225 17.99 3.70 -5.53
C ILE A 225 17.48 2.62 -4.59
N ASP A 226 17.91 2.65 -3.34
CA ASP A 226 17.33 1.80 -2.32
C ASP A 226 15.88 2.23 -1.99
N PRO A 227 15.08 1.33 -1.41
CA PRO A 227 13.72 1.67 -1.01
C PRO A 227 13.67 2.94 -0.16
N VAL A 228 12.72 3.80 -0.44
CA VAL A 228 12.50 5.04 0.28
C VAL A 228 11.38 4.87 1.31
N ASN A 229 11.34 5.70 2.34
CA ASN A 229 10.25 5.71 3.31
C ASN A 229 8.98 6.37 2.73
N VAL A 230 7.89 6.31 3.49
CA VAL A 230 6.57 6.82 3.06
C VAL A 230 6.63 8.33 2.74
N GLU A 231 7.29 9.12 3.59
CA GLU A 231 7.39 10.57 3.39
C GLU A 231 8.20 10.91 2.13
N GLN A 232 9.32 10.23 1.92
CA GLN A 232 10.12 10.37 0.70
C GLN A 232 9.33 9.96 -0.54
N MET A 233 8.57 8.85 -0.48
CA MET A 233 7.75 8.38 -1.60
C MET A 233 6.66 9.40 -1.94
N HIS A 234 5.93 9.93 -0.95
CA HIS A 234 4.89 10.93 -1.17
C HIS A 234 5.44 12.22 -1.80
N ASN A 235 6.61 12.69 -1.33
CA ASN A 235 7.26 13.87 -1.90
C ASN A 235 7.82 13.60 -3.30
N LEU A 236 8.33 12.41 -3.57
CA LEU A 236 8.77 12.00 -4.90
C LEU A 236 7.59 11.97 -5.88
N MET A 237 6.48 11.34 -5.50
CA MET A 237 5.24 11.33 -6.28
C MET A 237 4.68 12.73 -6.50
N SER A 238 4.69 13.60 -5.48
CA SER A 238 4.15 14.97 -5.61
C SER A 238 4.88 15.81 -6.67
N ARG A 239 6.16 15.50 -6.93
CA ARG A 239 7.02 16.23 -7.87
C ARG A 239 7.17 15.55 -9.22
N CYS A 240 6.87 14.25 -9.33
CA CYS A 240 7.04 13.51 -10.57
C CYS A 240 6.08 13.93 -11.67
N TYR A 241 6.38 13.54 -12.90
CA TYR A 241 5.50 13.69 -14.05
C TYR A 241 4.38 12.65 -14.05
N MET A 242 4.72 11.38 -13.80
CA MET A 242 3.79 10.27 -13.69
C MET A 242 4.37 9.12 -12.86
N VAL A 243 3.51 8.18 -12.48
CA VAL A 243 3.88 6.97 -11.75
C VAL A 243 3.62 5.73 -12.60
N MET A 244 4.59 4.82 -12.68
CA MET A 244 4.44 3.48 -13.23
C MET A 244 4.56 2.48 -12.08
N THR A 245 3.49 1.71 -11.82
CA THR A 245 3.46 0.87 -10.61
C THR A 245 2.68 -0.43 -10.78
N ASP A 246 3.08 -1.44 -10.03
CA ASP A 246 2.28 -2.64 -9.77
C ASP A 246 1.64 -2.65 -8.37
N SER A 247 1.85 -1.59 -7.57
CA SER A 247 1.30 -1.44 -6.22
C SER A 247 -0.16 -0.97 -6.24
N GLY A 248 -1.01 -1.61 -5.43
CA GLY A 248 -2.41 -1.19 -5.26
C GLY A 248 -2.56 0.19 -4.61
N GLY A 249 -1.80 0.49 -3.56
CA GLY A 249 -1.86 1.76 -2.84
C GLY A 249 -1.50 2.96 -3.71
N LEU A 250 -0.42 2.87 -4.49
CA LEU A 250 0.02 3.95 -5.35
C LEU A 250 -0.98 4.29 -6.48
N GLN A 251 -1.87 3.35 -6.83
CA GLN A 251 -2.96 3.60 -7.77
C GLN A 251 -4.02 4.56 -7.23
N GLU A 252 -4.07 4.77 -5.93
CA GLU A 252 -4.94 5.74 -5.27
C GLU A 252 -4.18 7.01 -4.85
N GLU A 253 -2.98 6.83 -4.31
CA GLU A 253 -2.16 7.92 -3.76
C GLU A 253 -1.66 8.88 -4.86
N ALA A 254 -1.13 8.36 -5.96
CA ALA A 254 -0.62 9.21 -7.04
C ALA A 254 -1.71 10.05 -7.73
N PRO A 255 -2.89 9.50 -8.06
CA PRO A 255 -4.01 10.33 -8.55
C PRO A 255 -4.46 11.40 -7.56
N ALA A 256 -4.44 11.13 -6.27
CA ALA A 256 -4.78 12.11 -5.23
C ALA A 256 -3.80 13.30 -5.20
N LEU A 257 -2.57 13.09 -5.67
CA LEU A 257 -1.56 14.13 -5.90
C LEU A 257 -1.63 14.74 -7.31
N GLY A 258 -2.67 14.42 -8.08
CA GLY A 258 -2.84 14.90 -9.47
C GLY A 258 -1.88 14.26 -10.47
N LYS A 259 -1.32 13.09 -10.16
CA LYS A 259 -0.37 12.40 -11.04
C LYS A 259 -1.02 11.25 -11.79
N PRO A 260 -0.85 11.15 -13.12
CA PRO A 260 -1.34 10.01 -13.88
C PRO A 260 -0.56 8.74 -13.51
N VAL A 261 -1.28 7.60 -13.53
CA VAL A 261 -0.72 6.31 -13.17
C VAL A 261 -0.80 5.33 -14.33
N LEU A 262 0.32 4.69 -14.62
CA LEU A 262 0.38 3.53 -15.51
C LEU A 262 0.53 2.26 -14.65
N VAL A 263 -0.49 1.40 -14.70
CA VAL A 263 -0.55 0.20 -13.88
C VAL A 263 0.06 -0.97 -14.67
N MET A 264 1.21 -1.45 -14.22
CA MET A 264 1.95 -2.56 -14.84
C MET A 264 1.43 -3.91 -14.34
N ARG A 265 0.16 -4.17 -14.61
CA ARG A 265 -0.57 -5.39 -14.25
C ARG A 265 -1.60 -5.72 -15.33
N ARG A 266 -2.05 -6.98 -15.38
CA ARG A 266 -3.15 -7.43 -16.25
C ARG A 266 -4.51 -7.06 -15.69
N GLU A 267 -4.62 -7.00 -14.37
CA GLU A 267 -5.85 -6.70 -13.64
C GLU A 267 -5.56 -5.73 -12.48
N THR A 268 -6.58 -5.04 -12.01
CA THR A 268 -6.50 -4.20 -10.82
C THR A 268 -7.72 -4.36 -9.93
N GLU A 269 -7.50 -4.35 -8.62
CA GLU A 269 -8.53 -4.26 -7.59
C GLU A 269 -9.04 -2.82 -7.36
N ARG A 270 -8.57 -1.87 -8.19
CA ARG A 270 -8.92 -0.43 -8.15
C ARG A 270 -9.59 0.04 -9.45
N PRO A 271 -10.74 -0.54 -9.82
CA PRO A 271 -11.40 -0.22 -11.08
C PRO A 271 -11.85 1.23 -11.16
N GLU A 272 -12.09 1.88 -10.01
CA GLU A 272 -12.53 3.29 -9.94
C GLU A 272 -11.48 4.25 -10.51
N ALA A 273 -10.20 4.03 -10.26
CA ALA A 273 -9.11 4.86 -10.80
C ALA A 273 -9.03 4.74 -12.34
N VAL A 274 -9.25 3.55 -12.87
CA VAL A 274 -9.32 3.31 -14.32
C VAL A 274 -10.56 3.94 -14.93
N ALA A 275 -11.72 3.78 -14.30
CA ALA A 275 -12.98 4.37 -14.76
C ALA A 275 -12.95 5.92 -14.72
N ALA A 276 -12.26 6.51 -13.75
CA ALA A 276 -12.04 7.94 -13.64
C ALA A 276 -11.01 8.47 -14.65
N GLY A 277 -10.27 7.60 -15.34
CA GLY A 277 -9.23 8.00 -16.29
C GLY A 277 -7.92 8.50 -15.64
N THR A 278 -7.77 8.34 -14.34
CA THR A 278 -6.56 8.73 -13.58
C THR A 278 -5.50 7.64 -13.57
N ALA A 279 -5.90 6.40 -13.82
CA ALA A 279 -5.02 5.26 -14.01
C ALA A 279 -5.33 4.54 -15.33
N LYS A 280 -4.31 3.94 -15.93
CA LYS A 280 -4.44 3.10 -17.13
C LYS A 280 -3.71 1.77 -16.91
N LEU A 281 -4.41 0.66 -17.18
CA LEU A 281 -3.78 -0.65 -17.24
C LEU A 281 -2.89 -0.70 -18.50
N ALA A 282 -1.61 -0.97 -18.29
CA ALA A 282 -0.63 -1.11 -19.38
C ALA A 282 -0.38 -2.58 -19.75
N GLY A 283 -0.79 -3.51 -18.90
CA GLY A 283 -0.33 -4.88 -19.02
C GLY A 283 1.09 -5.07 -18.49
N VAL A 284 1.69 -6.15 -18.90
CA VAL A 284 3.07 -6.55 -18.50
C VAL A 284 3.89 -7.00 -19.71
N GLU A 285 3.31 -6.92 -20.89
CA GLU A 285 3.96 -7.21 -22.17
C GLU A 285 4.73 -5.97 -22.63
N LYS A 286 5.83 -6.18 -23.36
CA LYS A 286 6.70 -5.08 -23.80
C LYS A 286 6.02 -4.15 -24.83
N ASP A 287 5.13 -4.70 -25.68
CA ASP A 287 4.51 -4.02 -26.83
C ASP A 287 3.28 -3.17 -26.45
#